data_f65eb4d77a86c742f1c38990c291951f
#
_entry.id   f65eb4d77a86c742f1c38990c291951f
#
_cell.length_a   1.000
_cell.length_b   1.000
_cell.length_c   1.000
_cell.angle_alpha   90.00
_cell.angle_beta   90.00
_cell.angle_gamma   90.00
#
_symmetry.space_group_name_H-M   'P 1'
#
loop_
_entity.id
_entity.type
_entity.pdbx_description
1 polymer ?
#
loop_
_entity_poly.entity_id
_entity_poly.type
_entity_poly.pdbx_seq_one_letter_code
_entity_poly.pdbx_strand_id
1 'polypeptide(L)'
;MITPYYNKPQQHALIGHYTSIAEAVDIPLILYNVPSRTGLNMDVETIVELAKVDGIDAVKEASGSVDKVSDIYRALTHEGLEDEFNILSGEDSLTLPLMSVGATGVISASANIDARRMVLMVDSVLNDDYTRAMELHYEMVELIRALFIETNPVPVKTAMSLMGLPSGPLRQPLAPMKEENLEVLKKALKDSELI
;
A
#
# COMPACT_ATOMS: atom_id res chain seq x y z
N MET A 1 7.52 -7.93 -3.17
CA MET A 1 8.87 -7.55 -3.69
C MET A 1 8.79 -6.22 -4.41
N ILE A 2 9.67 -5.26 -4.08
CA ILE A 2 9.72 -3.95 -4.75
C ILE A 2 10.37 -4.06 -6.14
N THR A 3 9.96 -3.23 -7.10
CA THR A 3 10.62 -3.12 -8.40
C THR A 3 12.09 -2.69 -8.25
N PRO A 4 13.02 -3.20 -9.08
CA PRO A 4 14.40 -2.73 -9.10
C PRO A 4 14.45 -1.21 -9.31
N TYR A 5 15.08 -0.48 -8.38
CA TYR A 5 14.97 0.98 -8.33
C TYR A 5 16.14 1.73 -8.95
N TYR A 6 17.38 1.26 -8.82
CA TYR A 6 18.57 2.03 -9.25
C TYR A 6 18.77 1.99 -10.78
N ASN A 7 18.78 0.79 -11.37
CA ASN A 7 19.06 0.59 -12.80
C ASN A 7 17.82 0.68 -13.70
N LYS A 8 16.61 0.80 -13.14
CA LYS A 8 15.34 1.02 -13.85
C LYS A 8 15.21 0.15 -15.13
N PRO A 9 15.14 -1.17 -14.99
CA PRO A 9 15.11 -2.07 -16.14
C PRO A 9 13.85 -1.85 -17.00
N GLN A 10 13.92 -2.29 -18.26
CA GLN A 10 12.77 -2.26 -19.17
C GLN A 10 11.69 -3.25 -18.71
N GLN A 11 10.43 -3.04 -19.14
CA GLN A 11 9.28 -3.85 -18.72
C GLN A 11 9.48 -5.35 -18.98
N HIS A 12 9.96 -5.74 -20.16
CA HIS A 12 10.24 -7.15 -20.47
C HIS A 12 11.31 -7.78 -19.55
N ALA A 13 12.26 -6.98 -19.05
CA ALA A 13 13.27 -7.46 -18.11
C ALA A 13 12.69 -7.65 -16.68
N LEU A 14 11.64 -6.90 -16.31
CA LEU A 14 10.90 -7.13 -15.06
C LEU A 14 10.22 -8.50 -15.07
N ILE A 15 9.63 -8.90 -16.20
CA ILE A 15 8.99 -10.21 -16.33
C ILE A 15 10.01 -11.32 -16.04
N GLY A 16 11.15 -11.33 -16.72
CA GLY A 16 12.20 -12.32 -16.49
C GLY A 16 12.75 -12.28 -15.05
N HIS A 17 12.92 -11.09 -14.47
CA HIS A 17 13.39 -10.91 -13.10
C HIS A 17 12.47 -11.56 -12.07
N TYR A 18 11.18 -11.27 -12.13
CA TYR A 18 10.20 -11.81 -11.16
C TYR A 18 9.93 -13.29 -11.38
N THR A 19 9.86 -13.75 -12.63
CA THR A 19 9.73 -15.18 -12.96
C THR A 19 10.88 -15.99 -12.38
N SER A 20 12.12 -15.55 -12.58
CA SER A 20 13.30 -16.25 -12.01
C SER A 20 13.30 -16.32 -10.49
N ILE A 21 12.68 -15.32 -9.81
CA ILE A 21 12.57 -15.34 -8.36
C ILE A 21 11.45 -16.28 -7.92
N ALA A 22 10.28 -16.23 -8.59
CA ALA A 22 9.18 -17.14 -8.30
C ALA A 22 9.60 -18.61 -8.42
N GLU A 23 10.36 -18.94 -9.46
CA GLU A 23 10.94 -20.29 -9.66
C GLU A 23 11.96 -20.70 -8.59
N ALA A 24 12.57 -19.74 -7.89
CA ALA A 24 13.64 -20.01 -6.91
C ALA A 24 13.16 -20.10 -5.46
N VAL A 25 11.89 -19.78 -5.17
CA VAL A 25 11.35 -19.75 -3.80
C VAL A 25 10.00 -20.46 -3.72
N ASP A 26 9.75 -21.15 -2.62
CA ASP A 26 8.51 -21.88 -2.32
C ASP A 26 7.53 -21.04 -1.49
N ILE A 27 7.44 -19.73 -1.79
CA ILE A 27 6.50 -18.82 -1.12
C ILE A 27 5.83 -17.89 -2.13
N PRO A 28 4.55 -17.54 -1.93
CA PRO A 28 3.86 -16.58 -2.79
C PRO A 28 4.56 -15.22 -2.83
N LEU A 29 4.62 -14.62 -4.00
CA LEU A 29 5.19 -13.29 -4.21
C LEU A 29 4.08 -12.24 -4.37
N ILE A 30 4.24 -11.13 -3.69
CA ILE A 30 3.47 -9.90 -3.93
C ILE A 30 4.41 -8.90 -4.60
N LEU A 31 4.10 -8.49 -5.82
CA LEU A 31 4.80 -7.42 -6.53
C LEU A 31 4.56 -6.10 -5.80
N TYR A 32 5.52 -5.18 -5.82
CA TYR A 32 5.33 -3.86 -5.23
C TYR A 32 5.72 -2.77 -6.22
N ASN A 33 4.71 -2.11 -6.78
CA ASN A 33 4.87 -0.97 -7.66
C ASN A 33 4.73 0.34 -6.88
N VAL A 34 5.84 1.09 -6.75
CA VAL A 34 5.91 2.36 -6.03
C VAL A 34 6.81 3.36 -6.75
N PRO A 35 6.36 3.89 -7.89
CA PRO A 35 7.19 4.70 -8.78
C PRO A 35 7.75 5.98 -8.14
N SER A 36 7.07 6.54 -7.13
CA SER A 36 7.57 7.68 -6.35
C SER A 36 8.89 7.39 -5.60
N ARG A 37 9.17 6.12 -5.29
CA ARG A 37 10.40 5.68 -4.63
C ARG A 37 11.40 5.03 -5.57
N THR A 38 10.92 4.26 -6.54
CA THR A 38 11.77 3.48 -7.44
C THR A 38 12.16 4.23 -8.71
N GLY A 39 11.37 5.23 -9.10
CA GLY A 39 11.50 5.91 -10.40
C GLY A 39 11.16 5.00 -11.58
N LEU A 40 10.54 3.85 -11.33
CA LEU A 40 10.07 2.88 -12.31
C LEU A 40 8.63 2.52 -12.01
N ASN A 41 7.76 2.64 -13.01
CA ASN A 41 6.36 2.25 -12.94
C ASN A 41 6.15 1.00 -13.79
N MET A 42 5.62 -0.07 -13.21
CA MET A 42 5.25 -1.26 -14.00
C MET A 42 4.05 -0.94 -14.88
N ASP A 43 4.10 -1.30 -16.15
CA ASP A 43 2.97 -1.17 -17.06
C ASP A 43 1.89 -2.21 -16.74
N VAL A 44 0.65 -1.93 -17.15
CA VAL A 44 -0.50 -2.84 -16.91
C VAL A 44 -0.23 -4.20 -17.54
N GLU A 45 0.25 -4.22 -18.77
CA GLU A 45 0.61 -5.43 -19.52
C GLU A 45 1.67 -6.26 -18.77
N THR A 46 2.67 -5.59 -18.17
CA THR A 46 3.71 -6.26 -17.37
C THR A 46 3.11 -6.94 -16.13
N ILE A 47 2.17 -6.28 -15.44
CA ILE A 47 1.49 -6.85 -14.27
C ILE A 47 0.66 -8.06 -14.68
N VAL A 48 -0.09 -7.96 -15.78
CA VAL A 48 -0.93 -9.06 -16.28
C VAL A 48 -0.10 -10.27 -16.74
N GLU A 49 1.04 -10.05 -17.42
CA GLU A 49 1.94 -11.15 -17.78
C GLU A 49 2.55 -11.82 -16.54
N LEU A 50 2.86 -11.04 -15.50
CA LEU A 50 3.33 -11.59 -14.23
C LEU A 50 2.23 -12.30 -13.43
N ALA A 51 0.98 -11.91 -13.56
CA ALA A 51 -0.15 -12.60 -12.95
C ALA A 51 -0.37 -14.03 -13.50
N LYS A 52 0.18 -14.34 -14.68
CA LYS A 52 0.16 -15.69 -15.30
C LYS A 52 1.30 -16.59 -14.76
N VAL A 53 2.23 -16.05 -13.98
CA VAL A 53 3.38 -16.78 -13.46
C VAL A 53 3.00 -17.43 -12.14
N ASP A 54 3.15 -18.75 -12.07
CA ASP A 54 2.90 -19.52 -10.84
C ASP A 54 3.75 -18.99 -9.67
N GLY A 55 3.13 -18.80 -8.50
CA GLY A 55 3.76 -18.22 -7.32
C GLY A 55 3.80 -16.68 -7.27
N ILE A 56 3.18 -15.97 -8.24
CA ILE A 56 2.98 -14.51 -8.17
C ILE A 56 1.49 -14.23 -7.99
N ASP A 57 1.05 -13.94 -6.75
CA ASP A 57 -0.36 -13.95 -6.36
C ASP A 57 -0.98 -12.56 -6.29
N ALA A 58 -0.18 -11.49 -6.26
CA ALA A 58 -0.71 -10.15 -6.07
C ALA A 58 0.24 -9.04 -6.53
N VAL A 59 -0.34 -7.85 -6.69
CA VAL A 59 0.40 -6.58 -6.75
C VAL A 59 -0.03 -5.63 -5.64
N LYS A 60 0.93 -5.08 -4.88
CA LYS A 60 0.75 -3.87 -4.08
C LYS A 60 0.96 -2.67 -5.00
N GLU A 61 -0.14 -1.98 -5.34
CA GLU A 61 -0.12 -0.82 -6.23
C GLU A 61 -0.09 0.48 -5.43
N ALA A 62 0.98 1.25 -5.60
CA ALA A 62 1.24 2.50 -4.90
C ALA A 62 1.71 3.61 -5.87
N SER A 63 1.17 3.64 -7.09
CA SER A 63 1.39 4.76 -8.02
C SER A 63 0.54 5.99 -7.69
N GLY A 64 -0.50 5.84 -6.84
CA GLY A 64 -1.45 6.90 -6.54
C GLY A 64 -2.54 7.09 -7.60
N SER A 65 -2.68 6.17 -8.55
CA SER A 65 -3.65 6.26 -9.66
C SER A 65 -4.79 5.25 -9.52
N VAL A 66 -6.00 5.75 -9.37
CA VAL A 66 -7.24 4.95 -9.40
C VAL A 66 -7.45 4.37 -10.82
N ASP A 67 -7.20 5.17 -11.85
CA ASP A 67 -7.33 4.75 -13.25
C ASP A 67 -6.44 3.53 -13.56
N LYS A 68 -5.21 3.53 -13.02
CA LYS A 68 -4.31 2.40 -13.22
C LYS A 68 -4.84 1.11 -12.59
N VAL A 69 -5.42 1.17 -11.39
CA VAL A 69 -6.03 -0.01 -10.76
C VAL A 69 -7.24 -0.48 -11.56
N SER A 70 -8.07 0.44 -12.05
CA SER A 70 -9.16 0.13 -13.00
C SER A 70 -8.65 -0.59 -14.26
N ASP A 71 -7.55 -0.11 -14.85
CA ASP A 71 -6.97 -0.73 -16.05
C ASP A 71 -6.38 -2.11 -15.76
N ILE A 72 -5.72 -2.29 -14.61
CA ILE A 72 -5.21 -3.60 -14.17
C ILE A 72 -6.38 -4.57 -14.00
N TYR A 73 -7.41 -4.19 -13.23
CA TYR A 73 -8.57 -5.04 -12.98
C TYR A 73 -9.29 -5.43 -14.28
N ARG A 74 -9.53 -4.46 -15.16
CA ARG A 74 -10.13 -4.70 -16.49
C ARG A 74 -9.30 -5.67 -17.31
N ALA A 75 -7.97 -5.54 -17.30
CA ALA A 75 -7.08 -6.42 -18.06
C ALA A 75 -7.03 -7.84 -17.47
N LEU A 76 -7.01 -7.98 -16.13
CA LEU A 76 -7.11 -9.27 -15.46
C LEU A 76 -8.44 -9.97 -15.78
N THR A 77 -9.57 -9.27 -15.74
CA THR A 77 -10.89 -9.81 -16.12
C THR A 77 -10.92 -10.29 -17.57
N HIS A 78 -10.27 -9.55 -18.49
CA HIS A 78 -10.18 -9.99 -19.88
C HIS A 78 -9.41 -11.32 -20.06
N GLU A 79 -8.43 -11.58 -19.21
CA GLU A 79 -7.62 -12.79 -19.19
C GLU A 79 -8.22 -13.89 -18.29
N GLY A 80 -9.30 -13.61 -17.54
CA GLY A 80 -9.92 -14.55 -16.59
C GLY A 80 -9.10 -14.79 -15.33
N LEU A 81 -8.33 -13.79 -14.90
CA LEU A 81 -7.39 -13.86 -13.75
C LEU A 81 -7.88 -13.06 -12.53
N GLU A 82 -9.04 -12.41 -12.59
CA GLU A 82 -9.54 -11.51 -11.55
C GLU A 82 -9.80 -12.19 -10.21
N ASP A 83 -10.05 -13.49 -10.19
CA ASP A 83 -10.26 -14.29 -8.98
C ASP A 83 -8.96 -14.96 -8.48
N GLU A 84 -7.91 -14.97 -9.30
CA GLU A 84 -6.65 -15.65 -9.00
C GLU A 84 -5.54 -14.67 -8.58
N PHE A 85 -5.60 -13.41 -9.04
CA PHE A 85 -4.57 -12.41 -8.78
C PHE A 85 -5.14 -11.19 -8.07
N ASN A 86 -4.59 -10.86 -6.90
CA ASN A 86 -5.08 -9.78 -6.06
C ASN A 86 -4.41 -8.43 -6.35
N ILE A 87 -5.19 -7.36 -6.30
CA ILE A 87 -4.69 -5.99 -6.30
C ILE A 87 -4.83 -5.43 -4.90
N LEU A 88 -3.72 -5.06 -4.26
CA LEU A 88 -3.70 -4.48 -2.92
C LEU A 88 -3.31 -3.01 -2.98
N SER A 89 -4.05 -2.14 -2.30
CA SER A 89 -3.64 -0.75 -2.15
C SER A 89 -2.29 -0.65 -1.45
N GLY A 90 -1.40 0.17 -1.98
CA GLY A 90 -0.16 0.57 -1.33
C GLY A 90 -0.23 1.99 -0.74
N GLU A 91 -1.40 2.62 -0.87
CA GLU A 91 -1.68 4.01 -0.48
C GLU A 91 -2.87 4.04 0.48
N ASP A 92 -2.63 4.29 1.77
CA ASP A 92 -3.66 4.19 2.81
C ASP A 92 -4.86 5.11 2.55
N SER A 93 -4.62 6.34 2.09
CA SER A 93 -5.66 7.33 1.76
C SER A 93 -6.49 6.95 0.53
N LEU A 94 -6.02 6.06 -0.31
CA LEU A 94 -6.71 5.59 -1.51
C LEU A 94 -7.30 4.19 -1.37
N THR A 95 -7.22 3.56 -0.18
CA THR A 95 -7.71 2.20 0.00
C THR A 95 -9.17 2.04 -0.42
N LEU A 96 -10.07 2.87 0.11
CA LEU A 96 -11.49 2.81 -0.24
C LEU A 96 -11.76 3.08 -1.75
N PRO A 97 -11.23 4.16 -2.37
CA PRO A 97 -11.37 4.36 -3.81
C PRO A 97 -10.82 3.20 -4.66
N LEU A 98 -9.67 2.64 -4.30
CA LEU A 98 -9.08 1.52 -5.04
C LEU A 98 -9.90 0.23 -4.89
N MET A 99 -10.45 -0.03 -3.71
CA MET A 99 -11.33 -1.18 -3.50
C MET A 99 -12.64 -1.03 -4.29
N SER A 100 -13.15 0.17 -4.51
CA SER A 100 -14.35 0.41 -5.33
C SER A 100 -14.14 0.13 -6.83
N VAL A 101 -12.90 -0.03 -7.29
CA VAL A 101 -12.54 -0.34 -8.68
C VAL A 101 -11.77 -1.65 -8.84
N GLY A 102 -11.84 -2.56 -7.85
CA GLY A 102 -11.34 -3.92 -7.98
C GLY A 102 -10.12 -4.29 -7.11
N ALA A 103 -9.62 -3.38 -6.26
CA ALA A 103 -8.64 -3.80 -5.25
C ALA A 103 -9.33 -4.62 -4.13
N THR A 104 -8.63 -5.61 -3.59
CA THR A 104 -9.17 -6.56 -2.59
C THR A 104 -8.76 -6.23 -1.17
N GLY A 105 -7.93 -5.21 -0.96
CA GLY A 105 -7.45 -4.81 0.37
C GLY A 105 -6.28 -3.84 0.31
N VAL A 106 -5.49 -3.80 1.39
CA VAL A 106 -4.39 -2.84 1.55
C VAL A 106 -3.19 -3.45 2.28
N ILE A 107 -1.98 -3.05 1.89
CA ILE A 107 -0.78 -3.22 2.72
C ILE A 107 -0.43 -1.87 3.31
N SER A 108 -0.98 -1.60 4.50
CA SER A 108 -1.08 -0.31 5.14
C SER A 108 0.12 -0.01 6.05
N ALA A 109 0.58 1.25 6.04
CA ALA A 109 1.47 1.80 7.06
C ALA A 109 0.67 2.26 8.29
N SER A 110 -0.50 2.87 8.08
CA SER A 110 -1.37 3.39 9.15
C SER A 110 -1.94 2.29 10.04
N ALA A 111 -2.05 1.06 9.54
CA ALA A 111 -2.46 -0.10 10.34
C ALA A 111 -1.50 -0.44 11.49
N ASN A 112 -0.25 0.07 11.49
CA ASN A 112 0.63 -0.03 12.67
C ASN A 112 0.15 0.86 13.82
N ILE A 113 -0.71 1.84 13.55
CA ILE A 113 -1.21 2.83 14.50
C ILE A 113 -2.68 2.54 14.83
N ASP A 114 -3.50 2.31 13.81
CA ASP A 114 -4.93 2.02 13.96
C ASP A 114 -5.36 0.86 13.05
N ALA A 115 -4.89 -0.34 13.40
CA ALA A 115 -5.25 -1.56 12.70
C ALA A 115 -6.77 -1.81 12.72
N ARG A 116 -7.42 -1.47 13.84
CA ARG A 116 -8.84 -1.76 14.03
C ARG A 116 -9.72 -1.04 13.02
N ARG A 117 -9.55 0.29 12.86
CA ARG A 117 -10.36 1.05 11.89
C ARG A 117 -10.02 0.65 10.46
N MET A 118 -8.74 0.40 10.15
CA MET A 118 -8.32 -0.04 8.81
C MET A 118 -8.95 -1.38 8.43
N VAL A 119 -8.93 -2.36 9.33
CA VAL A 119 -9.57 -3.67 9.11
C VAL A 119 -11.08 -3.51 8.95
N LEU A 120 -11.74 -2.78 9.85
CA LEU A 120 -13.18 -2.54 9.77
C LEU A 120 -13.58 -1.85 8.44
N MET A 121 -12.77 -0.93 7.94
CA MET A 121 -13.03 -0.27 6.66
C MET A 121 -12.95 -1.26 5.49
N VAL A 122 -11.90 -2.08 5.44
CA VAL A 122 -11.73 -3.11 4.41
C VAL A 122 -12.87 -4.14 4.49
N ASP A 123 -13.16 -4.65 5.69
CA ASP A 123 -14.26 -5.62 5.90
C ASP A 123 -15.62 -5.04 5.51
N SER A 124 -15.86 -3.75 5.77
CA SER A 124 -17.10 -3.08 5.35
C SER A 124 -17.25 -3.09 3.83
N VAL A 125 -16.17 -2.79 3.09
CA VAL A 125 -16.19 -2.88 1.61
C VAL A 125 -16.46 -4.31 1.14
N LEU A 126 -15.76 -5.30 1.72
CA LEU A 126 -15.92 -6.72 1.37
C LEU A 126 -17.31 -7.28 1.69
N ASN A 127 -18.06 -6.62 2.58
CA ASN A 127 -19.45 -6.94 2.91
C ASN A 127 -20.48 -5.98 2.26
N ASP A 128 -20.09 -5.23 1.22
CA ASP A 128 -20.93 -4.28 0.50
C ASP A 128 -21.49 -3.12 1.34
N ASP A 129 -20.97 -2.88 2.55
CA ASP A 129 -21.33 -1.75 3.41
C ASP A 129 -20.45 -0.52 3.12
N TYR A 130 -20.62 0.04 1.95
CA TYR A 130 -19.90 1.25 1.54
C TYR A 130 -20.20 2.47 2.39
N THR A 131 -21.38 2.53 3.03
CA THR A 131 -21.72 3.64 3.94
C THR A 131 -20.79 3.61 5.14
N ARG A 132 -20.65 2.46 5.79
CA ARG A 132 -19.75 2.29 6.92
C ARG A 132 -18.28 2.45 6.53
N ALA A 133 -17.88 1.90 5.40
CA ALA A 133 -16.53 2.07 4.87
C ALA A 133 -16.16 3.55 4.67
N MET A 134 -17.09 4.35 4.14
CA MET A 134 -16.90 5.78 3.91
C MET A 134 -16.80 6.56 5.23
N GLU A 135 -17.60 6.25 6.24
CA GLU A 135 -17.48 6.84 7.57
C GLU A 135 -16.07 6.59 8.15
N LEU A 136 -15.63 5.32 8.16
CA LEU A 136 -14.31 4.92 8.67
C LEU A 136 -13.17 5.57 7.88
N HIS A 137 -13.31 5.69 6.56
CA HIS A 137 -12.35 6.41 5.73
C HIS A 137 -12.16 7.85 6.20
N TYR A 138 -13.26 8.59 6.41
CA TYR A 138 -13.19 9.98 6.86
C TYR A 138 -12.74 10.12 8.31
N GLU A 139 -13.06 9.17 9.19
CA GLU A 139 -12.51 9.13 10.54
C GLU A 139 -10.97 9.01 10.56
N MET A 140 -10.38 8.33 9.56
CA MET A 140 -8.93 8.06 9.49
C MET A 140 -8.15 9.06 8.63
N VAL A 141 -8.78 9.84 7.75
CA VAL A 141 -8.09 10.62 6.72
C VAL A 141 -7.04 11.59 7.28
N GLU A 142 -7.34 12.27 8.37
CA GLU A 142 -6.40 13.24 8.97
C GLU A 142 -5.24 12.53 9.69
N LEU A 143 -5.49 11.40 10.32
CA LEU A 143 -4.44 10.55 10.88
C LEU A 143 -3.51 10.03 9.77
N ILE A 144 -4.06 9.51 8.69
CA ILE A 144 -3.28 9.04 7.53
C ILE A 144 -2.41 10.17 6.97
N ARG A 145 -2.96 11.37 6.77
CA ARG A 145 -2.20 12.54 6.29
C ARG A 145 -1.04 12.89 7.22
N ALA A 146 -1.26 12.86 8.53
CA ALA A 146 -0.22 13.13 9.52
C ALA A 146 0.87 12.05 9.52
N LEU A 147 0.53 10.79 9.26
CA LEU A 147 1.48 9.68 9.17
C LEU A 147 2.34 9.70 7.90
N PHE A 148 1.97 10.51 6.90
CA PHE A 148 2.73 10.70 5.66
C PHE A 148 3.21 12.15 5.44
N ILE A 149 3.14 12.99 6.48
CA ILE A 149 3.60 14.40 6.41
C ILE A 149 5.12 14.50 6.18
N GLU A 150 5.87 13.48 6.60
CA GLU A 150 7.29 13.27 6.29
C GLU A 150 7.51 11.87 5.73
N THR A 151 8.74 11.59 5.30
CA THR A 151 9.08 10.28 4.73
C THR A 151 8.78 9.13 5.69
N ASN A 152 7.88 8.22 5.27
CA ASN A 152 7.68 6.96 5.99
C ASN A 152 9.01 6.14 6.01
N PRO A 153 9.44 5.56 7.15
CA PRO A 153 8.63 5.28 8.36
C PRO A 153 8.77 6.30 9.51
N VAL A 154 9.27 7.51 9.29
CA VAL A 154 9.57 8.46 10.38
C VAL A 154 8.31 8.81 11.20
N PRO A 155 7.19 9.28 10.61
CA PRO A 155 5.99 9.62 11.39
C PRO A 155 5.36 8.38 12.05
N VAL A 156 5.30 7.25 11.37
CA VAL A 156 4.72 5.99 11.92
C VAL A 156 5.50 5.55 13.16
N LYS A 157 6.84 5.52 13.10
CA LYS A 157 7.68 5.15 14.27
C LYS A 157 7.55 6.15 15.40
N THR A 158 7.44 7.44 15.09
CA THR A 158 7.22 8.49 16.08
C THR A 158 5.84 8.32 16.75
N ALA A 159 4.79 8.06 15.97
CA ALA A 159 3.45 7.79 16.50
C ALA A 159 3.44 6.55 17.43
N MET A 160 4.04 5.43 16.99
CA MET A 160 4.18 4.24 17.82
C MET A 160 4.90 4.56 19.16
N SER A 161 5.97 5.35 19.13
CA SER A 161 6.67 5.77 20.34
C SER A 161 5.79 6.60 21.27
N LEU A 162 5.00 7.53 20.72
CA LEU A 162 4.06 8.36 21.51
C LEU A 162 2.94 7.52 22.15
N MET A 163 2.53 6.43 21.50
CA MET A 163 1.55 5.45 21.99
C MET A 163 2.15 4.44 22.98
N GLY A 164 3.46 4.50 23.28
CA GLY A 164 4.14 3.52 24.14
C GLY A 164 4.37 2.17 23.48
N LEU A 165 4.26 2.07 22.15
CA LEU A 165 4.50 0.85 21.38
C LEU A 165 5.97 0.70 20.97
N PRO A 166 6.47 -0.52 20.75
CA PRO A 166 7.84 -0.74 20.30
C PRO A 166 8.08 -0.10 18.92
N SER A 167 8.93 0.92 18.84
CA SER A 167 9.25 1.61 17.58
C SER A 167 10.73 1.52 17.20
N GLY A 168 11.62 1.43 18.21
CA GLY A 168 13.06 1.48 18.03
C GLY A 168 13.57 2.81 17.43
N PRO A 169 14.88 2.97 17.30
CA PRO A 169 15.49 4.16 16.73
C PRO A 169 15.30 4.24 15.22
N LEU A 170 15.42 5.44 14.67
CA LEU A 170 15.56 5.65 13.23
C LEU A 170 17.00 5.34 12.81
N ARG A 171 17.16 4.63 11.69
CA ARG A 171 18.48 4.42 11.07
C ARG A 171 18.79 5.59 10.14
N GLN A 172 20.03 6.09 10.17
CA GLN A 172 20.50 7.08 9.19
C GLN A 172 20.32 6.55 7.76
N PRO A 173 20.01 7.42 6.77
CA PRO A 173 19.98 8.88 6.83
C PRO A 173 18.67 9.49 7.38
N LEU A 174 17.71 8.67 7.88
CA LEU A 174 16.49 9.21 8.48
C LEU A 174 16.81 9.94 9.79
N ALA A 175 16.09 11.02 10.04
CA ALA A 175 16.21 11.88 11.20
C ALA A 175 14.86 12.00 11.93
N PRO A 176 14.84 12.45 13.20
CA PRO A 176 13.61 12.78 13.90
C PRO A 176 12.76 13.79 13.12
N MET A 177 11.45 13.74 13.34
CA MET A 177 10.50 14.69 12.73
C MET A 177 10.84 16.14 13.11
N LYS A 178 10.52 17.06 12.21
CA LYS A 178 10.50 18.48 12.51
C LYS A 178 9.45 18.78 13.57
N GLU A 179 9.73 19.73 14.46
CA GLU A 179 8.84 20.07 15.59
C GLU A 179 7.44 20.45 15.13
N GLU A 180 7.33 21.24 14.04
CA GLU A 180 6.04 21.64 13.45
C GLU A 180 5.19 20.44 13.00
N ASN A 181 5.82 19.44 12.38
CA ASN A 181 5.16 18.22 11.90
C ASN A 181 4.84 17.26 13.06
N LEU A 182 5.69 17.24 14.09
CA LEU A 182 5.45 16.47 15.31
C LEU A 182 4.18 16.95 16.03
N GLU A 183 3.95 18.26 16.10
CA GLU A 183 2.72 18.81 16.72
C GLU A 183 1.47 18.45 15.87
N VAL A 184 1.56 18.46 14.54
CA VAL A 184 0.47 17.96 13.67
C VAL A 184 0.16 16.50 13.95
N LEU A 185 1.20 15.66 14.04
CA LEU A 185 1.04 14.23 14.34
C LEU A 185 0.40 13.99 15.73
N LYS A 186 0.89 14.70 16.77
CA LYS A 186 0.31 14.62 18.12
C LYS A 186 -1.16 15.01 18.14
N LYS A 187 -1.52 16.08 17.41
CA LYS A 187 -2.91 16.49 17.28
C LYS A 187 -3.76 15.41 16.62
N ALA A 188 -3.31 14.86 15.51
CA ALA A 188 -4.03 13.80 14.80
C ALA A 188 -4.23 12.55 15.66
N LEU A 189 -3.23 12.15 16.45
CA LEU A 189 -3.33 11.02 17.39
C LEU A 189 -4.36 11.29 18.49
N LYS A 190 -4.40 12.51 19.05
CA LYS A 190 -5.40 12.91 20.06
C LYS A 190 -6.82 12.95 19.49
N ASP A 191 -6.97 13.58 18.32
CA ASP A 191 -8.28 13.66 17.65
C ASP A 191 -8.82 12.26 17.28
N SER A 192 -7.92 11.29 17.08
CA SER A 192 -8.24 9.89 16.83
C SER A 192 -8.38 9.04 18.13
N GLU A 193 -8.26 9.64 19.31
CA GLU A 193 -8.34 8.96 20.63
C GLU A 193 -7.30 7.83 20.81
N LEU A 194 -6.10 8.02 20.25
CA LEU A 194 -5.00 7.04 20.30
C LEU A 194 -3.94 7.37 21.36
N ILE A 195 -3.93 8.60 21.89
CA ILE A 195 -3.11 9.05 23.01
C ILE A 195 -3.88 10.03 23.91
#